data_3dcaa39f1d888781da4bfaaef8a2e5dc
#
_entry.id   3dcaa39f1d888781da4bfaaef8a2e5dc
#
_cell.length_a   1.000
_cell.length_b   1.000
_cell.length_c   1.000
_cell.angle_alpha   90.00
_cell.angle_beta   90.00
_cell.angle_gamma   90.00
#
_symmetry.space_group_name_H-M   'P 1'
#
loop_
_entity.id
_entity.type
_entity.pdbx_description
1 polymer ?
#
loop_
_entity_poly.entity_id
_entity_poly.type
_entity_poly.pdbx_seq_one_letter_code
_entity_poly.pdbx_strand_id
1 'polypeptide(L)'
;MRLVPTLLLVACLFGAWRWWDGRPDSSSGFDAGASVSENGFVSVQMPDGASRHAVLVLAPQNCPSDQARRSEALVAFLQDKGVPVVRGHSISFAFDNPTPEQVAGANRAVEVFKRGAPAVFINGMAMSDPTPAQAAAEYRRLRIAGL
;
A
#
# COMPACT_ATOMS: atom_id res chain seq x y z
N MET A 1 33.57 -26.99 29.67
CA MET A 1 33.34 -26.99 28.21
C MET A 1 31.85 -27.02 27.82
N ARG A 2 30.98 -26.31 28.50
CA ARG A 2 29.52 -26.25 28.19
C ARG A 2 29.00 -24.85 27.83
N LEU A 3 29.89 -23.85 27.65
CA LEU A 3 29.53 -22.45 27.34
C LEU A 3 29.45 -22.13 25.83
N VAL A 4 30.05 -22.93 24.98
CA VAL A 4 30.11 -22.72 23.54
C VAL A 4 28.73 -22.91 22.84
N PRO A 5 27.94 -23.97 23.20
CA PRO A 5 26.62 -24.16 22.54
C PRO A 5 25.59 -23.11 22.94
N THR A 6 25.68 -22.56 24.15
CA THR A 6 24.76 -21.47 24.60
C THR A 6 25.03 -20.15 23.90
N LEU A 7 26.28 -19.81 23.63
CA LEU A 7 26.66 -18.59 22.88
C LEU A 7 26.23 -18.66 21.42
N LEU A 8 26.31 -19.85 20.79
CA LEU A 8 25.82 -20.06 19.42
C LEU A 8 24.30 -19.93 19.31
N LEU A 9 23.56 -20.43 20.30
CA LEU A 9 22.09 -20.33 20.32
C LEU A 9 21.61 -18.88 20.49
N VAL A 10 22.27 -18.11 21.34
CA VAL A 10 21.96 -16.67 21.52
C VAL A 10 22.26 -15.85 20.26
N ALA A 11 23.36 -16.17 19.56
CA ALA A 11 23.72 -15.52 18.32
C ALA A 11 22.72 -15.83 17.19
N CYS A 12 22.22 -17.07 17.11
CA CYS A 12 21.20 -17.45 16.13
C CYS A 12 19.83 -16.78 16.40
N LEU A 13 19.44 -16.66 17.66
CA LEU A 13 18.19 -15.98 18.04
C LEU A 13 18.27 -14.46 17.79
N PHE A 14 19.43 -13.85 18.04
CA PHE A 14 19.66 -12.43 17.76
C PHE A 14 19.70 -12.13 16.27
N GLY A 15 20.28 -13.04 15.47
CA GLY A 15 20.30 -12.96 14.01
C GLY A 15 18.91 -13.11 13.40
N ALA A 16 18.11 -14.05 13.89
CA ALA A 16 16.74 -14.28 13.43
C ALA A 16 15.82 -13.10 13.80
N TRP A 17 16.00 -12.51 14.98
CA TRP A 17 15.23 -11.35 15.39
C TRP A 17 15.57 -10.09 14.58
N ARG A 18 16.85 -9.89 14.30
CA ARG A 18 17.30 -8.80 13.43
C ARG A 18 16.87 -8.97 11.97
N TRP A 19 16.76 -10.22 11.50
CA TRP A 19 16.24 -10.50 10.15
C TRP A 19 14.72 -10.27 10.06
N TRP A 20 14.00 -10.46 11.17
CA TRP A 20 12.56 -10.20 11.25
C TRP A 20 12.25 -8.70 11.36
N ASP A 21 13.05 -7.94 12.12
CA ASP A 21 12.96 -6.48 12.21
C ASP A 21 13.49 -5.76 10.96
N GLY A 22 14.33 -6.41 10.19
CA GLY A 22 14.90 -5.89 8.94
C GLY A 22 14.03 -6.12 7.72
N ARG A 23 12.68 -6.10 7.85
CA ARG A 23 11.83 -5.90 6.67
C ARG A 23 12.17 -4.53 6.12
N PRO A 24 12.58 -4.43 4.82
CA PRO A 24 12.76 -3.12 4.22
C PRO A 24 11.43 -2.39 4.37
N ASP A 25 11.45 -1.28 5.10
CA ASP A 25 10.34 -0.35 5.13
C ASP A 25 9.96 -0.07 3.68
N SER A 26 8.71 -0.34 3.33
CA SER A 26 8.19 -0.15 1.97
C SER A 26 8.29 1.32 1.51
N SER A 27 8.77 2.20 2.38
CA SER A 27 9.03 3.61 2.17
C SER A 27 10.39 3.94 1.55
N SER A 28 11.36 3.01 1.53
CA SER A 28 12.74 3.29 1.12
C SER A 28 12.98 3.44 -0.40
N GLY A 29 11.97 3.81 -1.16
CA GLY A 29 12.07 4.04 -2.60
C GLY A 29 11.28 5.24 -3.11
N PHE A 30 10.68 6.02 -2.21
CA PHE A 30 9.96 7.24 -2.58
C PHE A 30 10.81 8.48 -2.28
N ASP A 31 10.62 9.53 -3.09
CA ASP A 31 11.30 10.81 -2.95
C ASP A 31 11.11 11.42 -1.54
N ALA A 32 12.06 12.23 -1.13
CA ALA A 32 12.11 12.88 0.19
C ALA A 32 10.87 13.76 0.54
N GLY A 33 9.98 14.01 -0.44
CA GLY A 33 8.72 14.75 -0.25
C GLY A 33 7.50 13.86 0.02
N ALA A 34 7.66 12.54 0.03
CA ALA A 34 6.55 11.63 0.28
C ALA A 34 6.27 11.50 1.78
N SER A 35 5.06 11.79 2.20
CA SER A 35 4.60 11.42 3.55
C SER A 35 4.11 9.97 3.55
N VAL A 36 4.44 9.24 4.61
CA VAL A 36 4.01 7.85 4.81
C VAL A 36 3.12 7.80 6.04
N SER A 37 1.97 7.15 5.93
CA SER A 37 1.08 6.95 7.06
C SER A 37 1.57 5.83 7.99
N GLU A 38 1.04 5.79 9.21
CA GLU A 38 1.30 4.71 10.17
C GLU A 38 0.90 3.31 9.67
N ASN A 39 0.00 3.23 8.68
CA ASN A 39 -0.41 1.99 8.03
C ASN A 39 0.45 1.63 6.81
N GLY A 40 1.48 2.44 6.47
CA GLY A 40 2.41 2.20 5.37
C GLY A 40 1.95 2.74 4.01
N PHE A 41 0.87 3.51 3.95
CA PHE A 41 0.43 4.19 2.74
C PHE A 41 1.26 5.45 2.49
N VAL A 42 1.62 5.69 1.23
CA VAL A 42 2.38 6.88 0.80
C VAL A 42 1.46 7.91 0.17
N SER A 43 1.79 9.18 0.34
CA SER A 43 1.06 10.29 -0.29
C SER A 43 1.27 10.30 -1.80
N VAL A 44 0.16 10.37 -2.55
CA VAL A 44 0.15 10.33 -4.02
C VAL A 44 -0.85 11.31 -4.59
N GLN A 45 -0.71 11.60 -5.89
CA GLN A 45 -1.81 12.16 -6.68
C GLN A 45 -2.80 11.04 -6.97
N MET A 46 -4.09 11.30 -6.77
CA MET A 46 -5.13 10.32 -7.05
C MET A 46 -5.32 10.15 -8.57
N PRO A 47 -5.41 8.90 -9.05
CA PRO A 47 -5.72 8.64 -10.46
C PRO A 47 -7.13 9.05 -10.84
N ASP A 48 -7.37 9.16 -12.15
CA ASP A 48 -8.71 9.39 -12.70
C ASP A 48 -9.67 8.28 -12.28
N GLY A 49 -10.93 8.65 -12.03
CA GLY A 49 -11.95 7.72 -11.56
C GLY A 49 -11.92 7.42 -10.06
N ALA A 50 -10.92 7.91 -9.35
CA ALA A 50 -10.88 7.79 -7.90
C ALA A 50 -11.93 8.70 -7.23
N SER A 51 -12.62 8.17 -6.24
CA SER A 51 -13.56 8.92 -5.40
C SER A 51 -12.95 9.24 -4.05
N ARG A 52 -13.23 10.43 -3.51
CA ARG A 52 -12.81 10.80 -2.15
C ARG A 52 -13.45 9.94 -1.05
N HIS A 53 -14.57 9.31 -1.36
CA HIS A 53 -15.37 8.55 -0.40
C HIS A 53 -15.29 7.04 -0.59
N ALA A 54 -14.50 6.57 -1.56
CA ALA A 54 -14.35 5.16 -1.87
C ALA A 54 -12.88 4.76 -1.97
N VAL A 55 -12.62 3.50 -1.72
CA VAL A 55 -11.31 2.87 -1.96
C VAL A 55 -11.23 2.46 -3.42
N LEU A 56 -10.24 2.94 -4.15
CA LEU A 56 -9.94 2.48 -5.51
C LEU A 56 -8.96 1.31 -5.43
N VAL A 57 -9.36 0.17 -5.97
CA VAL A 57 -8.53 -1.04 -6.06
C VAL A 57 -8.21 -1.32 -7.52
N LEU A 58 -6.94 -1.20 -7.88
CA LEU A 58 -6.43 -1.51 -9.21
C LEU A 58 -5.80 -2.89 -9.23
N ALA A 59 -6.31 -3.78 -10.08
CA ALA A 59 -5.82 -5.13 -10.24
C ALA A 59 -5.94 -5.60 -11.69
N PRO A 60 -5.07 -6.54 -12.16
CA PRO A 60 -5.21 -7.13 -13.48
C PRO A 60 -6.57 -7.80 -13.64
N GLN A 61 -7.19 -7.61 -14.81
CA GLN A 61 -8.41 -8.32 -15.16
C GLN A 61 -8.09 -9.73 -15.67
N ASN A 62 -8.94 -10.68 -15.32
CA ASN A 62 -8.94 -12.03 -15.86
C ASN A 62 -7.61 -12.82 -15.70
N CYS A 63 -6.83 -12.53 -14.67
CA CYS A 63 -5.62 -13.27 -14.38
C CYS A 63 -5.89 -14.31 -13.28
N PRO A 64 -5.74 -15.64 -13.54
CA PRO A 64 -5.88 -16.68 -12.52
C PRO A 64 -4.64 -16.74 -11.61
N SER A 65 -4.15 -15.59 -11.16
CA SER A 65 -2.96 -15.44 -10.34
C SER A 65 -3.31 -15.29 -8.87
N ASP A 66 -2.33 -15.51 -8.00
CA ASP A 66 -2.46 -15.22 -6.58
C ASP A 66 -2.77 -13.74 -6.31
N GLN A 67 -2.30 -12.84 -7.16
CA GLN A 67 -2.61 -11.42 -7.09
C GLN A 67 -4.11 -11.15 -7.30
N ALA A 68 -4.73 -11.81 -8.27
CA ALA A 68 -6.17 -11.68 -8.51
C ALA A 68 -6.97 -12.18 -7.30
N ARG A 69 -6.59 -13.34 -6.73
CA ARG A 69 -7.24 -13.86 -5.51
C ARG A 69 -7.10 -12.93 -4.31
N ARG A 70 -5.92 -12.34 -4.10
CA ARG A 70 -5.71 -11.35 -3.03
C ARG A 70 -6.56 -10.11 -3.26
N SER A 71 -6.66 -9.64 -4.50
CA SER A 71 -7.49 -8.50 -4.87
C SER A 71 -8.96 -8.75 -4.59
N GLU A 72 -9.48 -9.93 -4.95
CA GLU A 72 -10.87 -10.32 -4.65
C GLU A 72 -11.13 -10.42 -3.13
N ALA A 73 -10.21 -11.04 -2.40
CA ALA A 73 -10.32 -11.16 -0.95
C ALA A 73 -10.30 -9.79 -0.25
N LEU A 74 -9.44 -8.88 -0.71
CA LEU A 74 -9.37 -7.51 -0.21
C LEU A 74 -10.69 -6.76 -0.45
N VAL A 75 -11.20 -6.82 -1.67
CA VAL A 75 -12.47 -6.16 -2.03
C VAL A 75 -13.63 -6.71 -1.21
N ALA A 76 -13.76 -8.04 -1.12
CA ALA A 76 -14.81 -8.68 -0.32
C ALA A 76 -14.74 -8.26 1.16
N PHE A 77 -13.53 -8.21 1.73
CA PHE A 77 -13.33 -7.77 3.11
C PHE A 77 -13.75 -6.31 3.33
N LEU A 78 -13.36 -5.40 2.43
CA LEU A 78 -13.73 -3.99 2.53
C LEU A 78 -15.24 -3.80 2.40
N GLN A 79 -15.88 -4.48 1.46
CA GLN A 79 -17.33 -4.44 1.25
C GLN A 79 -18.10 -5.00 2.46
N ASP A 80 -17.62 -6.07 3.07
CA ASP A 80 -18.19 -6.62 4.31
C ASP A 80 -18.13 -5.60 5.47
N LYS A 81 -17.10 -4.74 5.50
CA LYS A 81 -16.98 -3.63 6.45
C LYS A 81 -17.77 -2.38 6.07
N GLY A 82 -18.57 -2.43 5.02
CA GLY A 82 -19.34 -1.29 4.54
C GLY A 82 -18.51 -0.18 3.89
N VAL A 83 -17.28 -0.49 3.45
CA VAL A 83 -16.40 0.44 2.76
C VAL A 83 -16.75 0.45 1.27
N PRO A 84 -17.08 1.61 0.68
CA PRO A 84 -17.29 1.70 -0.75
C PRO A 84 -16.01 1.40 -1.53
N VAL A 85 -16.09 0.51 -2.52
CA VAL A 85 -14.94 0.10 -3.35
C VAL A 85 -15.24 0.38 -4.81
N VAL A 86 -14.31 1.04 -5.49
CA VAL A 86 -14.25 1.19 -6.94
C VAL A 86 -13.14 0.28 -7.46
N ARG A 87 -13.42 -0.47 -8.52
CA ARG A 87 -12.45 -1.38 -9.15
C ARG A 87 -11.95 -0.80 -10.46
N GLY A 88 -10.68 -0.98 -10.74
CA GLY A 88 -10.05 -0.63 -12.00
C GLY A 88 -8.91 -1.58 -12.36
N HIS A 89 -8.35 -1.40 -13.54
CA HIS A 89 -7.27 -2.23 -14.06
C HIS A 89 -6.13 -1.41 -14.68
N SER A 90 -6.32 -0.12 -14.79
CA SER A 90 -5.34 0.82 -15.35
C SER A 90 -5.24 2.06 -14.48
N ILE A 91 -4.14 2.77 -14.63
CA ILE A 91 -3.90 4.05 -13.98
C ILE A 91 -3.75 5.14 -15.05
N SER A 92 -4.46 6.26 -14.87
CA SER A 92 -4.37 7.42 -15.73
C SER A 92 -4.53 8.71 -14.91
N PHE A 93 -4.01 9.81 -15.45
CA PHE A 93 -4.12 11.14 -14.86
C PHE A 93 -4.40 12.15 -15.97
N ALA A 94 -5.44 12.97 -15.78
CA ALA A 94 -5.73 14.10 -16.64
C ALA A 94 -5.25 15.37 -15.93
N PHE A 95 -4.28 16.07 -16.53
CA PHE A 95 -3.73 17.31 -16.02
C PHE A 95 -3.85 18.44 -17.03
N ASP A 96 -4.36 19.57 -16.56
CA ASP A 96 -4.20 20.87 -17.23
C ASP A 96 -3.13 21.66 -16.45
N ASN A 97 -1.93 21.82 -17.00
CA ASN A 97 -0.79 22.50 -16.37
C ASN A 97 -0.46 21.98 -14.96
N PRO A 98 0.04 20.75 -14.83
CA PRO A 98 0.31 20.15 -13.53
C PRO A 98 1.42 20.89 -12.77
N THR A 99 1.25 21.04 -11.47
CA THR A 99 2.34 21.52 -10.60
C THR A 99 3.42 20.44 -10.43
N PRO A 100 4.65 20.82 -10.06
CA PRO A 100 5.70 19.84 -9.76
C PRO A 100 5.28 18.81 -8.70
N GLU A 101 4.51 19.21 -7.69
CA GLU A 101 3.99 18.34 -6.64
C GLU A 101 2.98 17.32 -7.18
N GLN A 102 2.11 17.76 -8.11
CA GLN A 102 1.15 16.86 -8.77
C GLN A 102 1.88 15.83 -9.65
N VAL A 103 2.92 16.24 -10.38
CA VAL A 103 3.75 15.33 -11.17
C VAL A 103 4.48 14.33 -10.27
N ALA A 104 5.11 14.80 -9.20
CA ALA A 104 5.78 13.93 -8.24
C ALA A 104 4.78 12.94 -7.59
N GLY A 105 3.60 13.41 -7.20
CA GLY A 105 2.52 12.57 -6.66
C GLY A 105 2.02 11.53 -7.66
N ALA A 106 1.88 11.89 -8.94
CA ALA A 106 1.49 10.94 -9.99
C ALA A 106 2.58 9.88 -10.25
N ASN A 107 3.85 10.29 -10.25
CA ASN A 107 4.97 9.35 -10.38
C ASN A 107 4.97 8.34 -9.22
N ARG A 108 4.75 8.79 -7.98
CA ARG A 108 4.62 7.87 -6.82
C ARG A 108 3.44 6.92 -6.98
N ALA A 109 2.29 7.40 -7.46
CA ALA A 109 1.14 6.55 -7.74
C ALA A 109 1.43 5.46 -8.78
N VAL A 110 2.14 5.82 -9.85
CA VAL A 110 2.59 4.87 -10.88
C VAL A 110 3.57 3.84 -10.29
N GLU A 111 4.50 4.27 -9.43
CA GLU A 111 5.43 3.35 -8.77
C GLU A 111 4.71 2.37 -7.84
N VAL A 112 3.71 2.82 -7.07
CA VAL A 112 2.85 1.94 -6.27
C VAL A 112 2.14 0.92 -7.16
N PHE A 113 1.57 1.35 -8.28
CA PHE A 113 0.87 0.49 -9.23
C PHE A 113 1.80 -0.57 -9.84
N LYS A 114 3.04 -0.20 -10.20
CA LYS A 114 4.03 -1.11 -10.78
C LYS A 114 4.59 -2.14 -9.80
N ARG A 115 4.60 -1.85 -8.51
CA ARG A 115 5.13 -2.77 -7.48
C ARG A 115 4.32 -4.05 -7.34
N GLY A 116 3.05 -4.03 -7.69
CA GLY A 116 2.20 -5.22 -7.68
C GLY A 116 0.74 -4.94 -7.35
N ALA A 117 -0.09 -5.96 -7.57
CA ALA A 117 -1.52 -5.91 -7.33
C ALA A 117 -1.91 -6.71 -6.07
N PRO A 118 -2.96 -6.25 -5.38
CA PRO A 118 -3.76 -5.05 -5.65
C PRO A 118 -3.02 -3.74 -5.32
N ALA A 119 -3.10 -2.74 -6.19
CA ALA A 119 -2.70 -1.38 -5.84
C ALA A 119 -3.93 -0.64 -5.29
N VAL A 120 -3.83 -0.14 -4.08
CA VAL A 120 -4.96 0.45 -3.34
C VAL A 120 -4.72 1.93 -3.14
N PHE A 121 -5.73 2.73 -3.50
CA PHE A 121 -5.71 4.18 -3.41
C PHE A 121 -6.87 4.68 -2.55
N ILE A 122 -6.56 5.50 -1.56
CA ILE A 122 -7.54 6.02 -0.59
C ILE A 122 -7.24 7.50 -0.35
N ASN A 123 -8.06 8.39 -0.89
CA ASN A 123 -8.04 9.83 -0.62
C ASN A 123 -6.62 10.45 -0.49
N GLY A 124 -5.84 10.38 -1.55
CA GLY A 124 -4.48 10.93 -1.60
C GLY A 124 -3.38 10.03 -1.07
N MET A 125 -3.70 8.82 -0.64
CA MET A 125 -2.75 7.84 -0.15
C MET A 125 -2.82 6.56 -0.97
N ALA A 126 -1.70 5.85 -1.14
CA ALA A 126 -1.66 4.60 -1.89
C ALA A 126 -0.68 3.59 -1.31
N MET A 127 -0.97 2.31 -1.52
CA MET A 127 -0.10 1.20 -1.14
C MET A 127 -0.26 0.02 -2.12
N SER A 128 0.84 -0.63 -2.45
CA SER A 128 0.85 -1.87 -3.21
C SER A 128 0.69 -3.07 -2.27
N ASP A 129 -0.20 -3.98 -2.65
CA ASP A 129 -0.50 -5.24 -1.95
C ASP A 129 -0.70 -5.08 -0.41
N PRO A 130 -1.56 -4.13 0.05
CA PRO A 130 -1.83 -4.00 1.47
C PRO A 130 -2.63 -5.22 1.97
N THR A 131 -2.48 -5.52 3.24
CA THR A 131 -3.42 -6.44 3.88
C THR A 131 -4.81 -5.81 3.96
N PRO A 132 -5.89 -6.61 3.99
CA PRO A 132 -7.25 -6.07 4.16
C PRO A 132 -7.40 -5.20 5.43
N ALA A 133 -6.71 -5.58 6.51
CA ALA A 133 -6.72 -4.82 7.75
C ALA A 133 -6.03 -3.44 7.62
N GLN A 134 -4.89 -3.36 6.91
CA GLN A 134 -4.20 -2.10 6.64
C GLN A 134 -5.07 -1.15 5.82
N ALA A 135 -5.69 -1.65 4.74
CA ALA A 135 -6.58 -0.85 3.89
C ALA A 135 -7.79 -0.32 4.68
N ALA A 136 -8.42 -1.15 5.50
CA ALA A 136 -9.54 -0.73 6.33
C ALA A 136 -9.13 0.27 7.42
N ALA A 137 -7.95 0.10 8.02
CA ALA A 137 -7.42 1.02 9.02
C ALA A 137 -7.12 2.39 8.41
N GLU A 138 -6.50 2.42 7.23
CA GLU A 138 -6.21 3.67 6.50
C GLU A 138 -7.49 4.40 6.09
N TYR A 139 -8.48 3.70 5.58
CA TYR A 139 -9.77 4.28 5.24
C TYR A 139 -10.44 4.94 6.46
N ARG A 140 -10.44 4.25 7.62
CA ARG A 140 -10.99 4.80 8.87
C ARG A 140 -10.21 6.02 9.34
N ARG A 141 -8.88 5.98 9.30
CA ARG A 141 -8.01 7.09 9.68
C ARG A 141 -8.34 8.35 8.89
N LEU A 142 -8.47 8.23 7.57
CA LEU A 142 -8.77 9.36 6.68
C LEU A 142 -10.19 9.89 6.87
N ARG A 143 -11.16 9.03 7.14
CA ARG A 143 -12.53 9.46 7.45
C ARG A 143 -12.64 10.23 8.77
N ILE A 144 -11.90 9.82 9.79
CA ILE A 144 -11.88 10.52 11.10
C ILE A 144 -11.19 11.87 10.96
N ALA A 145 -10.16 11.98 10.12
CA ALA A 145 -9.45 13.24 9.86
C ALA A 145 -10.29 14.27 9.08
N GLY A 146 -11.49 13.91 8.62
CA GLY A 146 -12.37 14.82 7.88
C GLY A 146 -11.92 15.10 6.44
N LEU A 147 -11.06 14.24 5.93
CA LEU A 147 -10.51 14.31 4.57
C LEU A 147 -11.36 13.51 3.59
#